data_cf6cf03092d9d41b00f309d3b374a546
#
_entry.id   cf6cf03092d9d41b00f309d3b374a546
#
_cell.length_a   1.000
_cell.length_b   1.000
_cell.length_c   1.000
_cell.angle_alpha   90.00
_cell.angle_beta   90.00
_cell.angle_gamma   90.00
#
_symmetry.space_group_name_H-M   'P 1'
#
loop_
_entity.id
_entity.type
_entity.pdbx_description
1 polymer ?
#
loop_
_entity_poly.entity_id
_entity_poly.type
_entity_poly.pdbx_seq_one_letter_code
_entity_poly.pdbx_strand_id
1 'polypeptide(L)'
;SPHIFVAGDANYHFGFTDFAKKFREDLHYRLSETNTNFVYPIHFDQIVQRDFSDFESRLLPIEKSSSADIMNDLRKSFQYPPIGNILNILLLPLATNLHKRIQLLGFDGRSPDAKYFWDNSPKHSYPELFESLLKNYPAFFNHFVPKGNAEKYVKDVHGDKLEKRLCSLESLGFKFEVLNFSFTPALQKRCRV
;
A
#
# COMPACT_ATOMS: atom_id res chain seq x y z
N SER A 1 16.71 -2.74 6.62
CA SER A 1 15.46 -3.52 6.64
C SER A 1 14.33 -2.69 7.21
N PRO A 2 13.11 -2.72 6.68
CA PRO A 2 11.98 -1.99 7.23
C PRO A 2 11.60 -2.56 8.61
N HIS A 3 11.17 -1.69 9.53
CA HIS A 3 10.64 -2.12 10.83
C HIS A 3 9.21 -2.68 10.70
N ILE A 4 8.46 -2.16 9.74
CA ILE A 4 7.09 -2.57 9.45
C ILE A 4 6.97 -2.80 7.95
N PHE A 5 6.45 -3.94 7.59
CA PHE A 5 6.05 -4.28 6.23
C PHE A 5 4.53 -4.35 6.16
N VAL A 6 3.91 -3.84 5.10
CA VAL A 6 2.46 -3.85 4.94
C VAL A 6 2.07 -4.45 3.59
N ALA A 7 1.03 -5.27 3.57
CA ALA A 7 0.38 -5.73 2.36
C ALA A 7 -1.14 -5.59 2.49
N GLY A 8 -1.78 -5.04 1.46
CA GLY A 8 -3.21 -4.72 1.49
C GLY A 8 -4.08 -5.54 0.54
N ASP A 9 -3.48 -6.38 -0.28
CA ASP A 9 -4.19 -7.16 -1.30
C ASP A 9 -3.94 -8.67 -1.14
N ALA A 10 -5.02 -9.41 -0.81
CA ALA A 10 -4.93 -10.85 -0.59
C ALA A 10 -4.57 -11.61 -1.85
N ASN A 11 -5.22 -11.30 -2.95
CA ASN A 11 -5.09 -12.10 -4.15
C ASN A 11 -3.73 -11.90 -4.80
N TYR A 12 -3.27 -10.65 -4.80
CA TYR A 12 -1.99 -10.28 -5.37
C TYR A 12 -0.80 -10.85 -4.59
N HIS A 13 -0.85 -10.78 -3.24
CA HIS A 13 0.27 -11.18 -2.40
C HIS A 13 0.16 -12.62 -1.87
N PHE A 14 -1.06 -13.14 -1.70
CA PHE A 14 -1.30 -14.44 -1.05
C PHE A 14 -2.09 -15.41 -1.92
N GLY A 15 -2.36 -15.08 -3.19
CA GLY A 15 -3.03 -15.95 -4.15
C GLY A 15 -2.15 -17.09 -4.67
N PHE A 16 -2.63 -17.76 -5.72
CA PHE A 16 -2.00 -18.96 -6.29
C PHE A 16 -1.02 -18.69 -7.43
N THR A 17 -0.75 -17.42 -7.74
CA THR A 17 0.15 -17.05 -8.83
C THR A 17 1.62 -17.23 -8.43
N ASP A 18 2.50 -17.42 -9.43
CA ASP A 18 3.95 -17.46 -9.20
C ASP A 18 4.45 -16.17 -8.56
N PHE A 19 3.85 -15.03 -8.91
CA PHE A 19 4.12 -13.74 -8.29
C PHE A 19 3.83 -13.78 -6.77
N ALA A 20 2.63 -14.24 -6.39
CA ALA A 20 2.26 -14.34 -4.97
C ALA A 20 3.11 -15.36 -4.21
N LYS A 21 3.51 -16.46 -4.87
CA LYS A 21 4.44 -17.44 -4.29
C LYS A 21 5.79 -16.78 -4.00
N LYS A 22 6.37 -16.11 -4.98
CA LYS A 22 7.66 -15.43 -4.83
C LYS A 22 7.60 -14.34 -3.77
N PHE A 23 6.51 -13.58 -3.72
CA PHE A 23 6.29 -12.60 -2.66
C PHE A 23 6.31 -13.25 -1.26
N ARG A 24 5.63 -14.39 -1.07
CA ARG A 24 5.63 -15.09 0.23
C ARG A 24 7.01 -15.64 0.61
N GLU A 25 7.75 -16.17 -0.36
CA GLU A 25 9.14 -16.62 -0.13
C GLU A 25 10.03 -15.47 0.35
N ASP A 26 9.95 -14.31 -0.32
CA ASP A 26 10.74 -13.15 0.04
C ASP A 26 10.29 -12.53 1.38
N LEU A 27 8.98 -12.55 1.68
CA LEU A 27 8.47 -12.12 2.98
C LEU A 27 8.95 -13.06 4.09
N HIS A 28 8.88 -14.38 3.88
CA HIS A 28 9.39 -15.37 4.84
C HIS A 28 10.87 -15.15 5.11
N TYR A 29 11.68 -15.04 4.06
CA TYR A 29 13.11 -14.71 4.19
C TYR A 29 13.32 -13.42 4.98
N ARG A 30 12.55 -12.37 4.70
CA ARG A 30 12.65 -11.10 5.41
C ARG A 30 12.29 -11.22 6.89
N LEU A 31 11.25 -11.96 7.21
CA LEU A 31 10.83 -12.21 8.59
C LEU A 31 11.87 -13.06 9.35
N SER A 32 12.54 -14.02 8.69
CA SER A 32 13.59 -14.83 9.33
C SER A 32 14.86 -14.04 9.61
N GLU A 33 15.25 -13.15 8.70
CA GLU A 33 16.52 -12.42 8.80
C GLU A 33 16.43 -11.10 9.60
N THR A 34 15.22 -10.66 9.96
CA THR A 34 15.04 -9.35 10.58
C THR A 34 13.95 -9.34 11.65
N ASN A 35 13.89 -8.27 12.44
CA ASN A 35 12.79 -8.02 13.39
C ASN A 35 11.63 -7.23 12.77
N THR A 36 11.38 -7.37 11.47
CA THR A 36 10.29 -6.71 10.78
C THR A 36 8.95 -7.24 11.28
N ASN A 37 8.00 -6.34 11.56
CA ASN A 37 6.60 -6.69 11.81
C ASN A 37 5.83 -6.65 10.51
N PHE A 38 4.88 -7.57 10.35
CA PHE A 38 4.03 -7.64 9.17
C PHE A 38 2.59 -7.25 9.48
N VAL A 39 2.10 -6.19 8.84
CA VAL A 39 0.75 -5.65 9.01
C VAL A 39 -0.09 -6.00 7.79
N TYR A 40 -1.26 -6.57 7.99
CA TYR A 40 -2.15 -7.05 6.93
C TYR A 40 -3.63 -7.01 7.36
N PRO A 41 -4.56 -6.95 6.40
CA PRO A 41 -5.98 -7.05 6.69
C PRO A 41 -6.37 -8.40 7.30
N ILE A 42 -7.19 -8.39 8.36
CA ILE A 42 -7.57 -9.59 9.12
C ILE A 42 -8.21 -10.70 8.28
N HIS A 43 -8.87 -10.37 7.19
CA HIS A 43 -9.47 -11.38 6.31
C HIS A 43 -8.45 -12.24 5.55
N PHE A 44 -7.15 -11.93 5.65
CA PHE A 44 -6.06 -12.79 5.17
C PHE A 44 -5.49 -13.68 6.27
N ASP A 45 -5.95 -13.51 7.50
CA ASP A 45 -5.31 -14.09 8.67
C ASP A 45 -5.10 -15.61 8.56
N GLN A 46 -6.11 -16.34 8.10
CA GLN A 46 -5.99 -17.80 7.93
C GLN A 46 -4.83 -18.20 6.99
N ILE A 47 -4.62 -17.44 5.91
CA ILE A 47 -3.53 -17.73 4.97
C ILE A 47 -2.19 -17.32 5.57
N VAL A 48 -2.16 -16.14 6.18
CA VAL A 48 -0.93 -15.59 6.76
C VAL A 48 -0.46 -16.45 7.93
N GLN A 49 -1.35 -16.85 8.84
CA GLN A 49 -1.01 -17.72 9.96
C GLN A 49 -0.51 -19.08 9.49
N ARG A 50 -1.12 -19.67 8.47
CA ARG A 50 -0.66 -20.94 7.89
C ARG A 50 0.74 -20.83 7.31
N ASP A 51 1.02 -19.76 6.56
CA ASP A 51 2.27 -19.63 5.79
C ASP A 51 3.41 -19.03 6.64
N PHE A 52 3.10 -18.37 7.77
CA PHE A 52 4.05 -17.61 8.59
C PHE A 52 3.91 -17.87 10.11
N SER A 53 3.40 -19.03 10.51
CA SER A 53 3.16 -19.39 11.93
C SER A 53 4.39 -19.21 12.82
N ASP A 54 5.59 -19.43 12.29
CA ASP A 54 6.85 -19.28 13.02
C ASP A 54 7.14 -17.84 13.48
N PHE A 55 6.38 -16.87 12.95
CA PHE A 55 6.53 -15.44 13.21
C PHE A 55 5.31 -14.82 13.89
N GLU A 56 4.43 -15.61 14.51
CA GLU A 56 3.13 -15.20 15.07
C GLU A 56 3.19 -13.89 15.87
N SER A 57 4.20 -13.74 16.73
CA SER A 57 4.36 -12.53 17.57
C SER A 57 4.63 -11.24 16.77
N ARG A 58 4.93 -11.33 15.49
CA ARG A 58 5.20 -10.22 14.58
C ARG A 58 4.15 -10.07 13.48
N LEU A 59 3.12 -10.91 13.48
CA LEU A 59 1.98 -10.85 12.58
C LEU A 59 0.91 -9.96 13.18
N LEU A 60 0.58 -8.85 12.51
CA LEU A 60 -0.32 -7.83 13.03
C LEU A 60 -1.55 -7.69 12.12
N PRO A 61 -2.58 -8.52 12.31
CA PRO A 61 -3.82 -8.40 11.56
C PRO A 61 -4.58 -7.13 11.97
N ILE A 62 -5.15 -6.44 10.98
CA ILE A 62 -5.97 -5.25 11.22
C ILE A 62 -7.37 -5.42 10.66
N GLU A 63 -8.34 -4.91 11.38
CA GLU A 63 -9.74 -4.96 10.98
C GLU A 63 -10.08 -3.86 9.96
N LYS A 64 -11.02 -4.17 9.06
CA LYS A 64 -11.59 -3.19 8.16
C LYS A 64 -12.54 -2.28 8.92
N SER A 65 -12.31 -0.98 8.86
CA SER A 65 -13.22 -0.01 9.46
C SER A 65 -14.56 0.05 8.73
N SER A 66 -15.63 0.24 9.47
CA SER A 66 -16.95 0.57 8.92
C SER A 66 -17.04 2.06 8.52
N SER A 67 -16.16 2.91 9.06
CA SER A 67 -16.08 4.33 8.76
C SER A 67 -15.30 4.59 7.47
N ALA A 68 -15.74 5.57 6.71
CA ALA A 68 -14.97 6.13 5.60
C ALA A 68 -13.86 7.07 6.06
N ASP A 69 -13.86 7.44 7.36
CA ASP A 69 -12.86 8.32 7.92
C ASP A 69 -11.53 7.60 8.09
N ILE A 70 -10.48 8.28 7.72
CA ILE A 70 -9.15 7.74 7.83
C ILE A 70 -8.67 7.93 9.28
N MET A 71 -8.35 6.83 9.96
CA MET A 71 -7.85 6.87 11.32
C MET A 71 -6.47 7.53 11.39
N ASN A 72 -6.33 8.43 12.35
CA ASN A 72 -5.07 9.13 12.62
C ASN A 72 -4.36 8.61 13.87
N ASP A 73 -5.05 7.84 14.70
CA ASP A 73 -4.53 7.34 15.96
C ASP A 73 -4.82 5.84 16.11
N LEU A 74 -3.89 5.03 15.68
CA LEU A 74 -4.00 3.55 15.75
C LEU A 74 -3.90 3.02 17.19
N ARG A 75 -3.52 3.84 18.16
CA ARG A 75 -3.58 3.48 19.60
C ARG A 75 -5.01 3.36 20.11
N LYS A 76 -5.95 4.06 19.47
CA LYS A 76 -7.38 4.00 19.81
C LYS A 76 -8.09 2.88 19.08
N SER A 77 -7.70 2.60 17.85
CA SER A 77 -8.31 1.56 17.03
C SER A 77 -7.34 1.13 15.94
N PHE A 78 -7.03 -0.15 15.90
CA PHE A 78 -6.18 -0.71 14.87
C PHE A 78 -7.04 -1.24 13.72
N GLN A 79 -7.59 -0.33 12.94
CA GLN A 79 -8.50 -0.58 11.83
C GLN A 79 -8.08 0.23 10.60
N TYR A 80 -8.45 -0.22 9.41
CA TYR A 80 -8.26 0.53 8.19
C TYR A 80 -9.59 0.79 7.47
N PRO A 81 -9.75 1.96 6.83
CA PRO A 81 -10.96 2.27 6.07
C PRO A 81 -11.02 1.50 4.74
N PRO A 82 -12.22 1.19 4.23
CA PRO A 82 -12.39 0.41 3.01
C PRO A 82 -12.16 1.21 1.72
N ILE A 83 -11.26 2.18 1.72
CA ILE A 83 -11.04 3.10 0.60
C ILE A 83 -9.56 3.30 0.31
N GLY A 84 -9.30 3.55 -0.94
CA GLY A 84 -8.06 4.12 -1.41
C GLY A 84 -6.94 3.12 -1.66
N ASN A 85 -5.75 3.62 -1.57
CA ASN A 85 -4.52 2.90 -1.76
C ASN A 85 -3.84 2.62 -0.42
N ILE A 86 -2.81 1.81 -0.44
CA ILE A 86 -2.05 1.40 0.76
C ILE A 86 -1.46 2.60 1.51
N LEU A 87 -1.08 3.68 0.82
CA LEU A 87 -0.58 4.90 1.43
C LEU A 87 -1.62 5.52 2.36
N ASN A 88 -2.86 5.67 1.88
CA ASN A 88 -3.95 6.26 2.66
C ASN A 88 -4.47 5.36 3.76
N ILE A 89 -4.54 4.06 3.48
CA ILE A 89 -5.17 3.08 4.38
C ILE A 89 -4.25 2.78 5.57
N LEU A 90 -2.98 2.57 5.33
CA LEU A 90 -2.05 2.05 6.33
C LEU A 90 -0.81 2.90 6.55
N LEU A 91 -0.11 3.28 5.49
CA LEU A 91 1.23 3.83 5.64
C LEU A 91 1.21 5.20 6.31
N LEU A 92 0.32 6.10 5.92
CA LEU A 92 0.18 7.41 6.58
C LEU A 92 -0.30 7.28 8.03
N PRO A 93 -1.35 6.50 8.35
CA PRO A 93 -1.74 6.26 9.74
C PRO A 93 -0.60 5.70 10.59
N LEU A 94 0.10 4.68 10.12
CA LEU A 94 1.25 4.12 10.84
C LEU A 94 2.36 5.14 11.04
N ALA A 95 2.79 5.82 9.97
CA ALA A 95 3.87 6.79 10.03
C ALA A 95 3.57 7.97 10.95
N THR A 96 2.33 8.50 10.92
CA THR A 96 1.91 9.63 11.78
C THR A 96 1.78 9.27 13.25
N ASN A 97 1.60 7.99 13.57
CA ASN A 97 1.66 7.53 14.96
C ASN A 97 3.10 7.41 15.49
N LEU A 98 4.07 7.26 14.60
CA LEU A 98 5.47 7.08 14.97
C LEU A 98 6.25 8.40 14.99
N HIS A 99 6.05 9.24 13.97
CA HIS A 99 6.85 10.45 13.77
C HIS A 99 6.06 11.64 13.25
N LYS A 100 6.55 12.86 13.55
CA LYS A 100 6.03 14.13 13.02
C LYS A 100 6.63 14.51 11.66
N ARG A 101 7.80 13.98 11.31
CA ARG A 101 8.47 14.22 10.01
C ARG A 101 8.48 12.93 9.24
N ILE A 102 7.86 12.94 8.06
CA ILE A 102 7.60 11.75 7.25
C ILE A 102 8.18 11.99 5.87
N GLN A 103 9.04 11.09 5.46
CA GLN A 103 9.59 11.06 4.10
C GLN A 103 8.91 9.95 3.30
N LEU A 104 8.50 10.28 2.08
CA LEU A 104 7.83 9.37 1.15
C LEU A 104 8.76 9.10 -0.03
N LEU A 105 8.96 7.82 -0.34
CA LEU A 105 9.76 7.35 -1.46
C LEU A 105 8.99 6.28 -2.23
N GLY A 106 9.08 6.32 -3.58
CA GLY A 106 8.45 5.31 -4.43
C GLY A 106 6.94 5.50 -4.66
N PHE A 107 6.43 6.71 -4.39
CA PHE A 107 5.03 7.07 -4.69
C PHE A 107 4.96 7.90 -5.99
N ASP A 108 5.52 7.33 -7.06
CA ASP A 108 5.68 8.00 -8.35
C ASP A 108 4.34 8.43 -8.97
N GLY A 109 3.28 7.67 -8.66
CA GLY A 109 2.00 7.88 -9.32
C GLY A 109 2.04 7.45 -10.78
N ARG A 110 1.05 7.88 -11.55
CA ARG A 110 0.91 7.57 -12.96
C ARG A 110 0.93 8.84 -13.79
N SER A 111 1.73 8.86 -14.86
CA SER A 111 1.68 9.97 -15.82
C SER A 111 0.31 10.03 -16.50
N PRO A 112 -0.14 11.22 -16.96
CA PRO A 112 -1.42 11.36 -17.67
C PRO A 112 -1.53 10.46 -18.90
N ASP A 113 -0.42 10.20 -19.58
CA ASP A 113 -0.37 9.40 -20.80
C ASP A 113 -0.25 7.89 -20.54
N ALA A 114 0.04 7.47 -19.32
CA ALA A 114 0.15 6.06 -18.97
C ALA A 114 -1.23 5.43 -18.86
N LYS A 115 -1.46 4.33 -19.57
CA LYS A 115 -2.72 3.58 -19.49
C LYS A 115 -2.97 3.01 -18.09
N TYR A 116 -1.92 2.51 -17.46
CA TYR A 116 -1.95 2.02 -16.08
C TYR A 116 -0.54 1.91 -15.50
N PHE A 117 -0.39 1.99 -14.17
CA PHE A 117 0.93 1.91 -13.50
C PHE A 117 1.57 0.51 -13.53
N TRP A 118 0.87 -0.46 -14.11
CA TRP A 118 1.31 -1.84 -14.25
C TRP A 118 2.05 -2.14 -15.55
N ASP A 119 2.47 -1.13 -16.29
CA ASP A 119 3.38 -1.38 -17.41
C ASP A 119 4.63 -2.07 -16.86
N ASN A 120 4.97 -3.22 -17.43
CA ASN A 120 6.09 -4.01 -16.93
C ASN A 120 7.38 -3.22 -17.03
N SER A 121 8.12 -3.17 -15.95
CA SER A 121 9.32 -2.36 -15.83
C SER A 121 10.30 -3.03 -14.87
N PRO A 122 11.61 -2.90 -15.09
CA PRO A 122 12.63 -3.37 -14.13
C PRO A 122 12.52 -2.76 -12.72
N LYS A 123 11.69 -1.71 -12.56
CA LYS A 123 11.40 -1.11 -11.25
C LYS A 123 10.34 -1.87 -10.45
N HIS A 124 9.60 -2.77 -11.09
CA HIS A 124 8.61 -3.60 -10.40
C HIS A 124 9.28 -4.78 -9.71
N SER A 125 8.68 -5.23 -8.61
CA SER A 125 9.04 -6.52 -8.04
C SER A 125 8.66 -7.64 -9.02
N TYR A 126 9.60 -8.52 -9.31
CA TYR A 126 9.39 -9.69 -10.17
C TYR A 126 8.88 -9.36 -11.58
N PRO A 127 9.55 -8.47 -12.32
CA PRO A 127 9.07 -8.06 -13.65
C PRO A 127 8.96 -9.24 -14.62
N GLU A 128 9.76 -10.29 -14.44
CA GLU A 128 9.74 -11.53 -15.22
C GLU A 128 8.45 -12.36 -15.01
N LEU A 129 7.76 -12.18 -13.88
CA LEU A 129 6.51 -12.89 -13.57
C LEU A 129 5.26 -12.13 -13.99
N PHE A 130 5.40 -10.89 -14.44
CA PHE A 130 4.27 -10.01 -14.69
C PHE A 130 3.36 -10.50 -15.85
N GLU A 131 3.93 -10.99 -16.94
CA GLU A 131 3.16 -11.53 -18.06
C GLU A 131 2.36 -12.77 -17.66
N SER A 132 2.98 -13.67 -16.89
CA SER A 132 2.30 -14.83 -16.33
C SER A 132 1.16 -14.43 -15.41
N LEU A 133 1.36 -13.41 -14.58
CA LEU A 133 0.33 -12.86 -13.70
C LEU A 133 -0.86 -12.32 -14.50
N LEU A 134 -0.63 -11.51 -15.53
CA LEU A 134 -1.68 -10.98 -16.41
C LEU A 134 -2.49 -12.10 -17.09
N LYS A 135 -1.81 -13.13 -17.58
CA LYS A 135 -2.43 -14.26 -18.27
C LYS A 135 -3.27 -15.12 -17.33
N ASN A 136 -2.74 -15.43 -16.16
CA ASN A 136 -3.35 -16.37 -15.22
C ASN A 136 -4.36 -15.73 -14.29
N TYR A 137 -4.34 -14.39 -14.17
CA TYR A 137 -5.20 -13.65 -13.26
C TYR A 137 -5.81 -12.40 -13.88
N PRO A 138 -6.45 -12.50 -15.05
CA PRO A 138 -6.99 -11.34 -15.76
C PRO A 138 -8.09 -10.61 -14.96
N ALA A 139 -8.83 -11.33 -14.11
CA ALA A 139 -9.88 -10.75 -13.29
C ALA A 139 -9.34 -9.68 -12.33
N PHE A 140 -8.15 -9.86 -11.77
CA PHE A 140 -7.52 -8.88 -10.90
C PHE A 140 -7.37 -7.53 -11.63
N PHE A 141 -6.79 -7.53 -12.81
CA PHE A 141 -6.57 -6.32 -13.58
C PHE A 141 -7.86 -5.69 -14.12
N ASN A 142 -8.83 -6.53 -14.52
CA ASN A 142 -10.11 -6.07 -15.04
C ASN A 142 -11.03 -5.47 -13.97
N HIS A 143 -10.92 -5.91 -12.71
CA HIS A 143 -11.75 -5.41 -11.62
C HIS A 143 -11.17 -4.15 -10.97
N PHE A 144 -9.85 -4.03 -10.91
CA PHE A 144 -9.19 -2.89 -10.30
C PHE A 144 -8.97 -1.69 -11.22
N VAL A 145 -9.10 -1.88 -12.53
CA VAL A 145 -9.23 -0.74 -13.44
C VAL A 145 -10.69 -0.27 -13.39
N PRO A 146 -10.98 0.93 -12.86
CA PRO A 146 -12.34 1.43 -12.81
C PRO A 146 -12.89 1.48 -14.24
N LYS A 147 -13.91 0.69 -14.51
CA LYS A 147 -14.62 0.76 -15.78
C LYS A 147 -15.18 2.17 -15.92
N GLY A 148 -14.66 2.94 -16.85
CA GLY A 148 -15.26 4.16 -17.34
C GLY A 148 -14.58 5.48 -17.01
N ASN A 149 -13.86 5.67 -15.90
CA ASN A 149 -13.21 6.96 -15.68
C ASN A 149 -11.99 6.86 -14.74
N ALA A 150 -10.85 6.51 -15.33
CA ALA A 150 -9.57 6.44 -14.62
C ALA A 150 -9.16 7.80 -14.04
N GLU A 151 -9.48 8.91 -14.69
CA GLU A 151 -9.19 10.26 -14.19
C GLU A 151 -9.97 10.56 -12.92
N LYS A 152 -11.25 10.22 -12.89
CA LYS A 152 -12.08 10.42 -11.69
C LYS A 152 -11.55 9.60 -10.51
N TYR A 153 -11.19 8.35 -10.75
CA TYR A 153 -10.61 7.50 -9.70
C TYR A 153 -9.29 8.08 -9.16
N VAL A 154 -8.40 8.47 -10.06
CA VAL A 154 -7.13 9.09 -9.67
C VAL A 154 -7.37 10.39 -8.91
N LYS A 155 -8.29 11.24 -9.38
CA LYS A 155 -8.65 12.48 -8.71
C LYS A 155 -9.25 12.24 -7.33
N ASP A 156 -10.23 11.36 -7.23
CA ASP A 156 -10.96 11.13 -5.97
C ASP A 156 -10.11 10.42 -4.92
N VAL A 157 -9.33 9.42 -5.32
CA VAL A 157 -8.57 8.57 -4.38
C VAL A 157 -7.16 9.09 -4.12
N HIS A 158 -6.46 9.51 -5.17
CA HIS A 158 -5.06 9.90 -5.10
C HIS A 158 -4.85 11.43 -5.10
N GLY A 159 -5.86 12.21 -5.46
CA GLY A 159 -5.84 13.67 -5.46
C GLY A 159 -6.53 14.26 -4.23
N ASP A 160 -7.82 14.48 -4.33
CA ASP A 160 -8.57 15.28 -3.36
C ASP A 160 -8.59 14.70 -1.95
N LYS A 161 -8.79 13.39 -1.81
CA LYS A 161 -8.81 12.73 -0.48
C LYS A 161 -7.43 12.72 0.17
N LEU A 162 -6.40 12.44 -0.62
CA LEU A 162 -5.02 12.45 -0.13
C LEU A 162 -4.60 13.87 0.26
N GLU A 163 -4.92 14.87 -0.58
CA GLU A 163 -4.60 16.27 -0.28
C GLU A 163 -5.26 16.77 1.01
N LYS A 164 -6.58 16.55 1.14
CA LYS A 164 -7.31 16.92 2.37
C LYS A 164 -6.68 16.30 3.60
N ARG A 165 -6.28 15.03 3.51
CA ARG A 165 -5.63 14.35 4.62
C ARG A 165 -4.27 14.94 4.94
N LEU A 166 -3.41 15.14 3.95
CA LEU A 166 -2.09 15.72 4.16
C LEU A 166 -2.20 17.12 4.76
N CYS A 167 -3.08 17.98 4.23
CA CYS A 167 -3.34 19.31 4.79
C CYS A 167 -3.84 19.25 6.24
N SER A 168 -4.76 18.35 6.55
CA SER A 168 -5.24 18.14 7.92
C SER A 168 -4.11 17.72 8.86
N LEU A 169 -3.24 16.82 8.44
CA LEU A 169 -2.10 16.38 9.24
C LEU A 169 -1.04 17.50 9.37
N GLU A 170 -0.81 18.26 8.33
CA GLU A 170 0.09 19.42 8.34
C GLU A 170 -0.39 20.51 9.32
N SER A 171 -1.70 20.74 9.41
CA SER A 171 -2.27 21.65 10.42
C SER A 171 -2.08 21.17 11.86
N LEU A 172 -1.85 19.86 12.05
CA LEU A 172 -1.50 19.25 13.34
C LEU A 172 0.02 19.19 13.59
N GLY A 173 0.81 19.85 12.73
CA GLY A 173 2.26 19.96 12.87
C GLY A 173 3.07 18.80 12.27
N PHE A 174 2.44 17.94 11.45
CA PHE A 174 3.17 16.96 10.69
C PHE A 174 3.87 17.62 9.49
N LYS A 175 4.99 17.04 9.05
CA LYS A 175 5.74 17.50 7.88
C LYS A 175 5.95 16.33 6.93
N PHE A 176 5.59 16.54 5.68
CA PHE A 176 5.75 15.56 4.61
C PHE A 176 6.76 16.04 3.58
N GLU A 177 7.66 15.17 3.19
CA GLU A 177 8.67 15.41 2.15
C GLU A 177 8.64 14.22 1.19
N VAL A 178 8.44 14.48 -0.09
CA VAL A 178 8.49 13.46 -1.15
C VAL A 178 9.87 13.50 -1.78
N LEU A 179 10.58 12.36 -1.70
CA LEU A 179 12.00 12.29 -2.07
C LEU A 179 12.24 12.05 -3.56
N ASN A 180 11.19 11.70 -4.31
CA ASN A 180 11.24 11.50 -5.75
C ASN A 180 10.12 12.26 -6.43
N PHE A 181 10.24 12.46 -7.73
CA PHE A 181 9.14 13.04 -8.52
C PHE A 181 7.89 12.15 -8.42
N SER A 182 6.72 12.78 -8.32
CA SER A 182 5.43 12.08 -8.30
C SER A 182 4.45 12.72 -9.27
N PHE A 183 3.74 11.91 -10.04
CA PHE A 183 2.60 12.35 -10.84
C PHE A 183 1.32 12.53 -10.01
N THR A 184 1.33 12.14 -8.74
CA THR A 184 0.19 12.34 -7.83
C THR A 184 0.13 13.80 -7.40
N PRO A 185 -0.91 14.59 -7.76
CA PRO A 185 -0.93 16.04 -7.53
C PRO A 185 -0.70 16.45 -6.07
N ALA A 186 -1.27 15.72 -5.12
CA ALA A 186 -1.08 15.96 -3.69
C ALA A 186 0.39 15.78 -3.25
N LEU A 187 1.13 14.89 -3.89
CA LEU A 187 2.52 14.61 -3.57
C LEU A 187 3.48 15.54 -4.31
N GLN A 188 3.14 15.97 -5.54
CA GLN A 188 3.96 16.93 -6.31
C GLN A 188 4.26 18.19 -5.53
N LYS A 189 3.27 18.71 -4.80
CA LYS A 189 3.39 19.92 -3.97
C LYS A 189 4.40 19.78 -2.82
N ARG A 190 4.79 18.54 -2.49
CA ARG A 190 5.66 18.19 -1.38
C ARG A 190 6.96 17.53 -1.83
N CYS A 191 7.19 17.50 -3.15
CA CYS A 191 8.45 17.02 -3.69
C CYS A 191 9.60 17.95 -3.26
N ARG A 192 10.70 17.33 -2.88
CA ARG A 192 11.96 18.06 -2.67
C ARG A 192 12.44 18.55 -4.04
N VAL A 193 12.48 19.86 -4.22
CA VAL A 193 13.04 20.52 -5.41
C VAL A 193 14.56 20.45 -5.38
#